data_d3c0d00ef24f668cdfa715220ad0fa8f
#
_entry.id   d3c0d00ef24f668cdfa715220ad0fa8f
#
_cell.length_a   1.000
_cell.length_b   1.000
_cell.length_c   1.000
_cell.angle_alpha   90.00
_cell.angle_beta   90.00
_cell.angle_gamma   90.00
#
_symmetry.space_group_name_H-M   'P 1'
#
loop_
_entity.id
_entity.type
_entity.pdbx_description
1 polymer ?
#
loop_
_entity_poly.entity_id
_entity_poly.type
_entity_poly.pdbx_seq_one_letter_code
_entity_poly.pdbx_strand_id
1 'polypeptide(L)'
;TANLDKGVSVIDISIPDNPTIVTNINTGGVVQGISINGNYLYASGEGLRIIDVTNPRQPRIVQQLSVSAARKTFIKDNYAYLAGWNGFCVLDVSNPEEPTILSHILKNESFNDVFVNGDYAYLIYGNKLTVVNIQDPNNPYKVSEWTSSEQVEFNGISVKDNYVYMTDDYYGKGLAIVNVSDPKSPKLEKYFSHSQSRLNYLGIEIVGDLAYISRYGYSLVILDISNPLNPVTIKDYVSSKYPNYASRGIYYKDNYVYLVPIFDGLVIIDVSDLS
;
A
#
# COMPACT_ATOMS: atom_id res chain seq x y z
N THR A 1 0.97 9.08 -9.99
CA THR A 1 0.12 9.20 -8.78
C THR A 1 -1.32 8.87 -9.12
N ALA A 2 -2.04 8.21 -8.21
CA ALA A 2 -3.47 7.97 -8.31
C ALA A 2 -4.25 9.24 -7.94
N ASN A 3 -5.24 9.61 -8.75
CA ASN A 3 -6.17 10.70 -8.49
C ASN A 3 -7.58 10.14 -8.38
N LEU A 4 -8.23 10.31 -7.24
CA LEU A 4 -9.53 9.68 -6.93
C LEU A 4 -10.56 9.79 -8.06
N ASP A 5 -10.70 10.95 -8.68
CA ASP A 5 -11.70 11.22 -9.72
C ASP A 5 -11.11 11.61 -11.10
N LYS A 6 -9.78 11.67 -11.20
CA LYS A 6 -9.07 12.13 -12.40
C LYS A 6 -8.18 11.07 -13.06
N GLY A 7 -8.17 9.85 -12.50
CA GLY A 7 -7.37 8.73 -13.01
C GLY A 7 -5.93 8.73 -12.49
N VAL A 8 -4.92 8.73 -13.37
CA VAL A 8 -3.50 8.63 -13.02
C VAL A 8 -2.72 9.78 -13.62
N SER A 9 -1.89 10.45 -12.81
CA SER A 9 -0.93 11.45 -13.29
C SER A 9 0.47 10.85 -13.37
N VAL A 10 1.14 11.07 -14.50
CA VAL A 10 2.56 10.79 -14.70
C VAL A 10 3.33 12.08 -14.44
N ILE A 11 4.30 12.02 -13.54
CA ILE A 11 5.07 13.18 -13.09
C ILE A 11 6.55 12.88 -13.33
N ASP A 12 7.25 13.81 -13.98
CA ASP A 12 8.71 13.80 -14.07
C ASP A 12 9.29 14.32 -12.75
N ILE A 13 10.09 13.50 -12.12
CA ILE A 13 10.76 13.75 -10.85
C ILE A 13 12.28 13.72 -11.00
N SER A 14 12.80 13.84 -12.23
CA SER A 14 14.24 13.90 -12.49
C SER A 14 14.93 15.07 -11.79
N ILE A 15 14.17 16.13 -11.50
CA ILE A 15 14.57 17.26 -10.66
C ILE A 15 13.57 17.32 -9.50
N PRO A 16 13.87 16.73 -8.33
CA PRO A 16 12.92 16.63 -7.21
C PRO A 16 12.39 17.98 -6.70
N ASP A 17 13.20 19.03 -6.78
CA ASP A 17 12.81 20.40 -6.39
C ASP A 17 11.89 21.08 -7.40
N ASN A 18 11.75 20.53 -8.61
CA ASN A 18 10.89 21.07 -9.67
C ASN A 18 10.17 19.97 -10.45
N PRO A 19 9.28 19.19 -9.80
CA PRO A 19 8.53 18.14 -10.46
C PRO A 19 7.55 18.70 -11.49
N THR A 20 7.42 18.04 -12.65
CA THR A 20 6.50 18.48 -13.72
C THR A 20 5.54 17.37 -14.13
N ILE A 21 4.26 17.73 -14.36
CA ILE A 21 3.29 16.80 -14.90
C ILE A 21 3.60 16.53 -16.36
N VAL A 22 3.89 15.27 -16.69
CA VAL A 22 4.15 14.80 -18.05
C VAL A 22 2.84 14.59 -18.80
N THR A 23 1.88 13.89 -18.17
CA THR A 23 0.56 13.62 -18.74
C THR A 23 -0.41 13.14 -17.66
N ASN A 24 -1.70 13.20 -17.99
CA ASN A 24 -2.77 12.63 -17.17
C ASN A 24 -3.50 11.55 -17.97
N ILE A 25 -3.80 10.44 -17.33
CA ILE A 25 -4.51 9.30 -17.92
C ILE A 25 -5.90 9.25 -17.31
N ASN A 26 -6.91 9.50 -18.14
CA ASN A 26 -8.30 9.28 -17.72
C ASN A 26 -8.59 7.78 -17.71
N THR A 27 -8.84 7.21 -16.53
CA THR A 27 -9.14 5.79 -16.34
C THR A 27 -10.64 5.47 -16.40
N GLY A 28 -11.47 6.48 -16.56
CA GLY A 28 -12.93 6.33 -16.59
C GLY A 28 -13.55 5.94 -15.25
N GLY A 29 -12.84 6.17 -14.13
CA GLY A 29 -13.32 5.87 -12.77
C GLY A 29 -12.28 6.16 -11.71
N VAL A 30 -12.68 6.00 -10.45
CA VAL A 30 -11.85 6.22 -9.27
C VAL A 30 -10.64 5.29 -9.26
N VAL A 31 -9.45 5.83 -8.99
CA VAL A 31 -8.22 5.06 -8.75
C VAL A 31 -7.81 5.23 -7.29
N GLN A 32 -7.74 4.12 -6.56
CA GLN A 32 -7.40 4.09 -5.12
C GLN A 32 -6.03 3.45 -4.84
N GLY A 33 -5.53 2.64 -5.78
CA GLY A 33 -4.24 2.00 -5.69
C GLY A 33 -3.56 1.94 -7.04
N ILE A 34 -2.25 2.02 -7.03
CA ILE A 34 -1.41 1.80 -8.20
C ILE A 34 -0.27 0.86 -7.83
N SER A 35 0.06 -0.03 -8.76
CA SER A 35 1.26 -0.86 -8.72
C SER A 35 1.91 -0.86 -10.08
N ILE A 36 3.21 -1.05 -10.13
CA ILE A 36 3.96 -1.09 -11.39
C ILE A 36 4.78 -2.37 -11.47
N ASN A 37 4.81 -2.97 -12.66
CA ASN A 37 5.71 -4.08 -12.97
C ASN A 37 6.24 -3.91 -14.39
N GLY A 38 7.54 -3.70 -14.51
CA GLY A 38 8.17 -3.38 -15.78
C GLY A 38 7.56 -2.12 -16.41
N ASN A 39 7.05 -2.26 -17.62
CA ASN A 39 6.44 -1.18 -18.38
C ASN A 39 4.91 -1.08 -18.22
N TYR A 40 4.33 -1.79 -17.25
CA TYR A 40 2.89 -1.80 -17.05
C TYR A 40 2.52 -1.28 -15.66
N LEU A 41 1.56 -0.35 -15.64
CA LEU A 41 0.96 0.19 -14.43
C LEU A 41 -0.43 -0.43 -14.25
N TYR A 42 -0.69 -0.91 -13.05
CA TYR A 42 -1.93 -1.50 -12.61
C TYR A 42 -2.68 -0.51 -11.72
N ALA A 43 -3.73 0.10 -12.25
CA ALA A 43 -4.55 1.08 -11.55
C ALA A 43 -5.83 0.42 -11.06
N SER A 44 -5.96 0.30 -9.74
CA SER A 44 -7.09 -0.34 -9.06
C SER A 44 -8.03 0.67 -8.40
N GLY A 45 -9.32 0.35 -8.38
CA GLY A 45 -10.38 1.20 -7.84
C GLY A 45 -11.75 0.62 -8.25
N GLU A 46 -12.45 1.26 -9.15
CA GLU A 46 -13.67 0.70 -9.78
C GLU A 46 -13.27 -0.33 -10.86
N GLY A 47 -12.68 -1.45 -10.44
CA GLY A 47 -12.06 -2.46 -11.29
C GLY A 47 -10.55 -2.24 -11.44
N LEU A 48 -9.93 -2.98 -12.35
CA LEU A 48 -8.51 -2.92 -12.66
C LEU A 48 -8.29 -2.39 -14.08
N ARG A 49 -7.41 -1.40 -14.24
CA ARG A 49 -6.91 -0.93 -15.54
C ARG A 49 -5.44 -1.27 -15.62
N ILE A 50 -5.04 -1.89 -16.73
CA ILE A 50 -3.64 -2.13 -17.03
C ILE A 50 -3.22 -1.14 -18.11
N ILE A 51 -2.15 -0.41 -17.85
CA ILE A 51 -1.72 0.73 -18.65
C ILE A 51 -0.28 0.50 -19.06
N ASP A 52 -0.03 0.45 -20.36
CA ASP A 52 1.33 0.46 -20.92
C ASP A 52 1.92 1.86 -20.73
N VAL A 53 3.02 1.94 -20.00
CA VAL A 53 3.78 3.17 -19.71
C VAL A 53 5.19 3.13 -20.31
N THR A 54 5.43 2.28 -21.30
CA THR A 54 6.71 2.21 -22.04
C THR A 54 7.12 3.59 -22.55
N ASN A 55 6.14 4.37 -23.05
CA ASN A 55 6.32 5.79 -23.32
C ASN A 55 5.50 6.60 -22.29
N PRO A 56 6.13 7.15 -21.25
CA PRO A 56 5.41 7.88 -20.20
C PRO A 56 4.72 9.17 -20.69
N ARG A 57 5.06 9.66 -21.90
CA ARG A 57 4.38 10.81 -22.52
C ARG A 57 3.11 10.42 -23.28
N GLN A 58 2.97 9.14 -23.64
CA GLN A 58 1.84 8.59 -24.39
C GLN A 58 1.42 7.23 -23.83
N PRO A 59 1.02 7.17 -22.56
CA PRO A 59 0.57 5.93 -21.93
C PRO A 59 -0.73 5.44 -22.59
N ARG A 60 -0.94 4.12 -22.64
CA ARG A 60 -2.08 3.49 -23.29
C ARG A 60 -2.75 2.50 -22.35
N ILE A 61 -4.04 2.63 -22.09
CA ILE A 61 -4.81 1.58 -21.42
C ILE A 61 -4.88 0.39 -22.37
N VAL A 62 -4.30 -0.73 -21.96
CA VAL A 62 -4.25 -1.97 -22.76
C VAL A 62 -5.35 -2.93 -22.32
N GLN A 63 -5.78 -2.87 -21.06
CA GLN A 63 -6.85 -3.73 -20.57
C GLN A 63 -7.66 -3.06 -19.47
N GLN A 64 -8.95 -3.39 -19.42
CA GLN A 64 -9.88 -2.96 -18.37
C GLN A 64 -10.73 -4.14 -17.91
N LEU A 65 -10.64 -4.46 -16.62
CA LEU A 65 -11.32 -5.59 -16.00
C LEU A 65 -12.30 -5.09 -14.93
N SER A 66 -13.53 -5.57 -14.99
CA SER A 66 -14.54 -5.34 -13.97
C SER A 66 -14.35 -6.35 -12.84
N VAL A 67 -13.46 -6.05 -11.90
CA VAL A 67 -13.15 -6.88 -10.73
C VAL A 67 -13.54 -6.12 -9.48
N SER A 68 -14.52 -6.60 -8.73
CA SER A 68 -15.03 -5.95 -7.52
C SER A 68 -14.04 -5.96 -6.34
N ALA A 69 -13.03 -6.82 -6.36
CA ALA A 69 -11.96 -6.90 -5.37
C ALA A 69 -10.78 -5.92 -5.65
N ALA A 70 -10.93 -4.94 -6.53
CA ALA A 70 -9.81 -4.15 -7.00
C ALA A 70 -9.67 -2.80 -6.28
N ARG A 71 -9.55 -2.76 -4.94
CA ARG A 71 -9.23 -1.54 -4.19
C ARG A 71 -7.72 -1.29 -4.13
N LYS A 72 -6.97 -2.34 -3.82
CA LYS A 72 -5.51 -2.36 -3.81
C LYS A 72 -5.00 -3.56 -4.59
N THR A 73 -3.84 -3.39 -5.19
CA THR A 73 -3.19 -4.43 -5.99
C THR A 73 -1.73 -4.53 -5.58
N PHE A 74 -1.29 -5.75 -5.31
CA PHE A 74 0.12 -6.10 -5.15
C PHE A 74 0.55 -6.96 -6.35
N ILE A 75 1.68 -6.63 -6.96
CA ILE A 75 2.24 -7.41 -8.08
C ILE A 75 3.46 -8.17 -7.58
N LYS A 76 3.48 -9.47 -7.83
CA LYS A 76 4.64 -10.32 -7.60
C LYS A 76 4.78 -11.30 -8.75
N ASP A 77 5.95 -11.34 -9.34
CA ASP A 77 6.24 -12.17 -10.51
C ASP A 77 5.23 -11.90 -11.65
N ASN A 78 4.52 -12.92 -12.10
CA ASN A 78 3.50 -12.84 -13.14
C ASN A 78 2.08 -12.74 -12.58
N TYR A 79 1.91 -12.46 -11.30
CA TYR A 79 0.59 -12.45 -10.66
C TYR A 79 0.24 -11.09 -10.07
N ALA A 80 -1.04 -10.71 -10.26
CA ALA A 80 -1.66 -9.58 -9.58
C ALA A 80 -2.58 -10.09 -8.47
N TYR A 81 -2.34 -9.64 -7.26
CA TYR A 81 -3.11 -9.95 -6.06
C TYR A 81 -3.95 -8.74 -5.68
N LEU A 82 -5.26 -8.86 -5.83
CA LEU A 82 -6.20 -7.76 -5.64
C LEU A 82 -6.99 -7.95 -4.36
N ALA A 83 -7.11 -6.90 -3.58
CA ALA A 83 -7.93 -6.85 -2.38
C ALA A 83 -8.88 -5.66 -2.42
N GLY A 84 -10.13 -5.84 -2.01
CA GLY A 84 -11.13 -4.77 -2.04
C GLY A 84 -12.46 -5.16 -1.39
N TRP A 85 -13.53 -4.46 -1.81
CA TRP A 85 -14.84 -4.57 -1.17
C TRP A 85 -15.54 -5.94 -1.31
N ASN A 86 -15.09 -6.77 -2.21
CA ASN A 86 -15.69 -8.08 -2.45
C ASN A 86 -14.63 -9.17 -2.54
N GLY A 87 -13.75 -9.20 -1.54
CA GLY A 87 -12.82 -10.30 -1.34
C GLY A 87 -11.42 -10.09 -1.88
N PHE A 88 -10.82 -11.22 -2.22
CA PHE A 88 -9.45 -11.35 -2.69
C PHE A 88 -9.42 -12.11 -4.03
N CYS A 89 -8.73 -11.54 -5.01
CA CYS A 89 -8.67 -12.07 -6.37
C CYS A 89 -7.21 -12.21 -6.82
N VAL A 90 -6.90 -13.31 -7.51
CA VAL A 90 -5.59 -13.54 -8.12
C VAL A 90 -5.75 -13.60 -9.63
N LEU A 91 -4.91 -12.83 -10.34
CA LEU A 91 -4.86 -12.82 -11.79
C LEU A 91 -3.47 -13.26 -12.25
N ASP A 92 -3.43 -14.02 -13.35
CA ASP A 92 -2.23 -14.14 -14.16
C ASP A 92 -2.11 -12.90 -15.05
N VAL A 93 -0.99 -12.23 -14.96
CA VAL A 93 -0.64 -11.02 -15.72
C VAL A 93 0.67 -11.21 -16.50
N SER A 94 1.04 -12.46 -16.78
CA SER A 94 2.21 -12.80 -17.63
C SER A 94 2.11 -12.16 -19.02
N ASN A 95 0.87 -12.07 -19.54
CA ASN A 95 0.53 -11.20 -20.67
C ASN A 95 -0.41 -10.08 -20.17
N PRO A 96 0.10 -8.86 -19.92
CA PRO A 96 -0.71 -7.77 -19.40
C PRO A 96 -1.84 -7.30 -20.33
N GLU A 97 -1.78 -7.62 -21.62
CA GLU A 97 -2.84 -7.31 -22.59
C GLU A 97 -3.99 -8.36 -22.57
N GLU A 98 -3.73 -9.56 -22.02
CA GLU A 98 -4.71 -10.65 -21.93
C GLU A 98 -4.67 -11.32 -20.53
N PRO A 99 -4.89 -10.56 -19.45
CA PRO A 99 -4.84 -11.11 -18.10
C PRO A 99 -5.98 -12.09 -17.86
N THR A 100 -5.73 -13.13 -17.07
CA THR A 100 -6.74 -14.12 -16.71
C THR A 100 -6.98 -14.17 -15.21
N ILE A 101 -8.26 -14.22 -14.81
CA ILE A 101 -8.63 -14.41 -13.40
C ILE A 101 -8.44 -15.89 -13.06
N LEU A 102 -7.50 -16.19 -12.16
CA LEU A 102 -7.24 -17.56 -11.70
C LEU A 102 -8.17 -17.94 -10.56
N SER A 103 -8.37 -17.02 -9.61
CA SER A 103 -9.19 -17.30 -8.44
C SER A 103 -9.84 -16.04 -7.88
N HIS A 104 -10.97 -16.22 -7.19
CA HIS A 104 -11.66 -15.16 -6.45
C HIS A 104 -12.30 -15.76 -5.21
N ILE A 105 -11.74 -15.49 -4.05
CA ILE A 105 -12.15 -16.03 -2.76
C ILE A 105 -12.59 -14.92 -1.80
N LEU A 106 -13.14 -15.27 -0.63
CA LEU A 106 -13.55 -14.33 0.43
C LEU A 106 -14.54 -13.26 -0.08
N LYS A 107 -15.41 -13.61 -1.03
CA LYS A 107 -16.30 -12.70 -1.78
C LYS A 107 -17.25 -11.85 -0.93
N ASN A 108 -17.45 -12.20 0.34
CA ASN A 108 -18.32 -11.46 1.27
C ASN A 108 -17.50 -10.67 2.31
N GLU A 109 -16.19 -10.66 2.16
CA GLU A 109 -15.28 -9.91 3.03
C GLU A 109 -14.76 -8.66 2.28
N SER A 110 -14.39 -7.63 3.04
CA SER A 110 -13.77 -6.42 2.47
C SER A 110 -12.34 -6.29 2.99
N PHE A 111 -11.48 -5.68 2.18
CA PHE A 111 -10.09 -5.43 2.53
C PHE A 111 -9.66 -4.02 2.13
N ASN A 112 -8.86 -3.40 2.99
CA ASN A 112 -8.32 -2.06 2.78
C ASN A 112 -7.01 -2.10 1.98
N ASP A 113 -6.17 -3.10 2.26
CA ASP A 113 -4.86 -3.23 1.65
C ASP A 113 -4.41 -4.69 1.61
N VAL A 114 -3.38 -4.98 0.81
CA VAL A 114 -2.78 -6.30 0.62
C VAL A 114 -1.27 -6.19 0.48
N PHE A 115 -0.55 -7.09 1.11
CA PHE A 115 0.87 -7.30 0.92
C PHE A 115 1.16 -8.79 0.72
N VAL A 116 2.09 -9.11 -0.21
CA VAL A 116 2.48 -10.50 -0.47
C VAL A 116 3.93 -10.72 -0.07
N ASN A 117 4.17 -11.73 0.77
CA ASN A 117 5.51 -12.17 1.15
C ASN A 117 5.60 -13.70 1.13
N GLY A 118 6.56 -14.26 0.40
CA GLY A 118 6.69 -15.70 0.21
C GLY A 118 5.43 -16.31 -0.41
N ASP A 119 4.89 -17.31 0.25
CA ASP A 119 3.71 -18.08 -0.15
C ASP A 119 2.40 -17.55 0.46
N TYR A 120 2.45 -16.37 1.07
CA TYR A 120 1.30 -15.81 1.79
C TYR A 120 0.95 -14.40 1.34
N ALA A 121 -0.36 -14.14 1.23
CA ALA A 121 -0.93 -12.81 1.16
C ALA A 121 -1.49 -12.42 2.53
N TYR A 122 -1.21 -11.20 2.93
CA TYR A 122 -1.64 -10.58 4.17
C TYR A 122 -2.61 -9.45 3.85
N LEU A 123 -3.83 -9.55 4.36
CA LEU A 123 -4.96 -8.67 4.03
C LEU A 123 -5.46 -8.00 5.31
N ILE A 124 -5.75 -6.71 5.25
CA ILE A 124 -6.24 -5.95 6.41
C ILE A 124 -7.60 -5.32 6.14
N TYR A 125 -8.46 -5.32 7.18
CA TYR A 125 -9.71 -4.57 7.21
C TYR A 125 -10.20 -4.37 8.64
N GLY A 126 -10.62 -3.16 8.97
CA GLY A 126 -11.03 -2.83 10.34
C GLY A 126 -9.89 -3.14 11.32
N ASN A 127 -10.16 -3.95 12.31
CA ASN A 127 -9.18 -4.39 13.31
C ASN A 127 -8.60 -5.80 13.04
N LYS A 128 -8.64 -6.27 11.78
CA LYS A 128 -8.31 -7.66 11.42
C LYS A 128 -7.12 -7.75 10.48
N LEU A 129 -6.36 -8.84 10.64
CA LEU A 129 -5.37 -9.35 9.70
C LEU A 129 -5.80 -10.75 9.24
N THR A 130 -6.01 -10.91 7.94
CA THR A 130 -6.31 -12.21 7.32
C THR A 130 -5.08 -12.72 6.59
N VAL A 131 -4.69 -13.98 6.82
CA VAL A 131 -3.58 -14.65 6.15
C VAL A 131 -4.13 -15.65 5.15
N VAL A 132 -3.70 -15.54 3.90
CA VAL A 132 -4.11 -16.41 2.79
C VAL A 132 -2.88 -17.11 2.24
N ASN A 133 -2.93 -18.45 2.10
CA ASN A 133 -1.93 -19.19 1.35
C ASN A 133 -2.18 -19.00 -0.15
N ILE A 134 -1.13 -18.64 -0.88
CA ILE A 134 -1.14 -18.35 -2.32
C ILE A 134 -0.12 -19.19 -3.09
N GLN A 135 0.41 -20.25 -2.48
CA GLN A 135 1.39 -21.16 -3.12
C GLN A 135 0.85 -21.76 -4.43
N ASP A 136 -0.45 -22.08 -4.45
CA ASP A 136 -1.18 -22.35 -5.69
C ASP A 136 -2.12 -21.16 -5.99
N PRO A 137 -1.80 -20.32 -6.98
CA PRO A 137 -2.61 -19.14 -7.31
C PRO A 137 -4.00 -19.47 -7.87
N ASN A 138 -4.22 -20.72 -8.33
CA ASN A 138 -5.54 -21.19 -8.77
C ASN A 138 -6.43 -21.60 -7.59
N ASN A 139 -5.83 -22.00 -6.46
CA ASN A 139 -6.55 -22.52 -5.28
C ASN A 139 -6.06 -21.86 -3.98
N PRO A 140 -6.04 -20.52 -3.86
CA PRO A 140 -5.69 -19.87 -2.62
C PRO A 140 -6.72 -20.16 -1.54
N TYR A 141 -6.29 -20.18 -0.27
CA TYR A 141 -7.19 -20.43 0.84
C TYR A 141 -6.79 -19.64 2.10
N LYS A 142 -7.79 -19.25 2.89
CA LYS A 142 -7.61 -18.58 4.19
C LYS A 142 -6.94 -19.54 5.16
N VAL A 143 -5.79 -19.14 5.68
CA VAL A 143 -5.02 -19.91 6.68
C VAL A 143 -5.46 -19.55 8.08
N SER A 144 -5.58 -18.26 8.35
CA SER A 144 -5.94 -17.73 9.68
C SER A 144 -6.52 -16.33 9.58
N GLU A 145 -7.10 -15.89 10.68
CA GLU A 145 -7.49 -14.51 10.92
C GLU A 145 -7.09 -14.14 12.34
N TRP A 146 -6.37 -13.05 12.47
CA TRP A 146 -6.10 -12.41 13.75
C TRP A 146 -6.94 -11.14 13.89
N THR A 147 -7.52 -10.93 15.08
CA THR A 147 -8.34 -9.76 15.40
C THR A 147 -7.72 -9.04 16.59
N SER A 148 -7.49 -7.74 16.45
CA SER A 148 -7.05 -6.90 17.56
C SER A 148 -8.13 -6.83 18.65
N SER A 149 -7.71 -6.93 19.92
CA SER A 149 -8.57 -6.61 21.08
C SER A 149 -8.68 -5.10 21.31
N GLU A 150 -7.80 -4.32 20.69
CA GLU A 150 -7.79 -2.87 20.78
C GLU A 150 -8.74 -2.27 19.74
N GLN A 151 -9.20 -1.06 20.02
CA GLN A 151 -9.95 -0.27 19.06
C GLN A 151 -8.95 0.33 18.05
N VAL A 152 -8.94 -0.19 16.84
CA VAL A 152 -8.05 0.20 15.74
C VAL A 152 -8.77 0.12 14.39
N GLU A 153 -8.30 0.87 13.42
CA GLU A 153 -8.73 0.80 12.02
C GLU A 153 -7.49 0.72 11.14
N PHE A 154 -7.14 -0.49 10.68
CA PHE A 154 -5.95 -0.69 9.87
C PHE A 154 -6.14 -0.21 8.44
N ASN A 155 -5.18 0.59 7.93
CA ASN A 155 -5.24 1.21 6.61
C ASN A 155 -4.08 0.81 5.69
N GLY A 156 -2.85 0.82 6.16
CA GLY A 156 -1.65 0.43 5.41
C GLY A 156 -1.00 -0.81 6.00
N ILE A 157 -0.41 -1.63 5.15
CA ILE A 157 0.29 -2.86 5.51
C ILE A 157 1.63 -2.97 4.80
N SER A 158 2.64 -3.43 5.50
CA SER A 158 3.90 -3.89 4.94
C SER A 158 4.40 -5.10 5.71
N VAL A 159 5.22 -5.93 5.07
CA VAL A 159 5.77 -7.14 5.70
C VAL A 159 7.28 -7.16 5.51
N LYS A 160 7.99 -7.43 6.61
CA LYS A 160 9.42 -7.67 6.60
C LYS A 160 9.73 -8.90 7.44
N ASP A 161 10.47 -9.83 6.86
CA ASP A 161 10.81 -11.11 7.49
C ASP A 161 9.53 -11.84 7.97
N ASN A 162 9.43 -12.10 9.26
CA ASN A 162 8.28 -12.75 9.88
C ASN A 162 7.32 -11.78 10.59
N TYR A 163 7.38 -10.49 10.26
CA TYR A 163 6.56 -9.47 10.91
C TYR A 163 5.71 -8.70 9.93
N VAL A 164 4.43 -8.59 10.26
CA VAL A 164 3.46 -7.71 9.59
C VAL A 164 3.37 -6.42 10.37
N TYR A 165 3.52 -5.31 9.67
CA TYR A 165 3.42 -3.95 10.18
C TYR A 165 2.15 -3.31 9.63
N MET A 166 1.23 -2.90 10.51
CA MET A 166 -0.06 -2.33 10.12
C MET A 166 -0.27 -0.98 10.77
N THR A 167 -0.65 0.01 9.98
CA THR A 167 -0.88 1.38 10.45
C THR A 167 -2.33 1.58 10.91
N ASP A 168 -2.53 2.23 12.07
CA ASP A 168 -3.85 2.61 12.58
C ASP A 168 -4.20 4.04 12.15
N ASP A 169 -5.26 4.16 11.33
CA ASP A 169 -5.71 5.42 10.73
C ASP A 169 -6.58 6.27 11.67
N TYR A 170 -7.19 5.70 12.71
CA TYR A 170 -8.27 6.41 13.39
C TYR A 170 -8.12 6.56 14.91
N TYR A 171 -7.64 5.53 15.59
CA TYR A 171 -7.67 5.49 17.05
C TYR A 171 -6.37 5.89 17.73
N GLY A 172 -5.32 6.20 16.95
CA GLY A 172 -4.04 6.71 17.43
C GLY A 172 -3.17 5.68 18.14
N LYS A 173 -3.38 4.39 17.86
CA LYS A 173 -2.49 3.31 18.35
C LYS A 173 -1.18 3.24 17.58
N GLY A 174 -1.11 3.90 16.42
CA GLY A 174 0.08 4.03 15.61
C GLY A 174 0.36 2.79 14.75
N LEU A 175 1.38 2.02 15.07
CA LEU A 175 1.84 0.86 14.31
C LEU A 175 1.61 -0.42 15.12
N ALA A 176 0.83 -1.35 14.58
CA ALA A 176 0.74 -2.71 15.10
C ALA A 176 1.83 -3.58 14.47
N ILE A 177 2.54 -4.35 15.27
CA ILE A 177 3.59 -5.29 14.85
C ILE A 177 3.13 -6.69 15.24
N VAL A 178 2.83 -7.52 14.22
CA VAL A 178 2.31 -8.88 14.39
C VAL A 178 3.32 -9.89 13.86
N ASN A 179 3.71 -10.83 14.70
CA ASN A 179 4.57 -11.94 14.34
C ASN A 179 3.74 -12.99 13.58
N VAL A 180 4.21 -13.37 12.41
CA VAL A 180 3.60 -14.36 11.50
C VAL A 180 4.58 -15.50 11.15
N SER A 181 5.56 -15.75 12.02
CA SER A 181 6.48 -16.92 11.85
C SER A 181 5.73 -18.25 11.78
N ASP A 182 4.58 -18.34 12.48
CA ASP A 182 3.55 -19.34 12.23
C ASP A 182 2.33 -18.66 11.60
N PRO A 183 2.12 -18.79 10.29
CA PRO A 183 0.99 -18.16 9.59
C PRO A 183 -0.39 -18.64 10.08
N LYS A 184 -0.44 -19.79 10.78
CA LYS A 184 -1.69 -20.32 11.35
C LYS A 184 -2.05 -19.66 12.69
N SER A 185 -1.08 -19.01 13.34
CA SER A 185 -1.24 -18.44 14.68
C SER A 185 -0.53 -17.08 14.80
N PRO A 186 -0.97 -16.04 14.05
CA PRO A 186 -0.40 -14.70 14.15
C PRO A 186 -0.51 -14.15 15.58
N LYS A 187 0.54 -13.48 16.06
CA LYS A 187 0.59 -12.95 17.42
C LYS A 187 0.99 -11.48 17.42
N LEU A 188 0.20 -10.65 18.07
CA LEU A 188 0.60 -9.27 18.35
C LEU A 188 1.84 -9.25 19.26
N GLU A 189 2.90 -8.58 18.82
CA GLU A 189 4.07 -8.30 19.63
C GLU A 189 3.88 -6.98 20.38
N LYS A 190 3.49 -5.94 19.68
CA LYS A 190 3.22 -4.64 20.30
C LYS A 190 2.46 -3.68 19.39
N TYR A 191 1.92 -2.63 20.01
CA TYR A 191 1.61 -1.36 19.38
C TYR A 191 2.74 -0.36 19.64
N PHE A 192 3.16 0.34 18.62
CA PHE A 192 4.14 1.40 18.70
C PHE A 192 3.51 2.74 18.31
N SER A 193 3.55 3.72 19.21
CA SER A 193 3.12 5.09 18.95
C SER A 193 4.23 6.05 19.31
N HIS A 194 4.59 6.95 18.40
CA HIS A 194 5.72 7.85 18.56
C HIS A 194 5.45 9.02 19.51
N SER A 195 4.22 9.44 19.73
CA SER A 195 3.96 10.59 20.59
C SER A 195 2.60 10.53 21.27
N GLN A 196 2.40 11.36 22.28
CA GLN A 196 1.13 11.50 23.00
C GLN A 196 0.02 12.19 22.18
N SER A 197 0.30 12.67 20.97
CA SER A 197 -0.69 13.22 20.06
C SER A 197 -1.32 12.10 19.21
N ARG A 198 -2.64 12.16 19.01
CA ARG A 198 -3.39 11.28 18.13
C ARG A 198 -2.98 11.53 16.66
N LEU A 199 -1.80 11.06 16.28
CA LEU A 199 -1.32 11.14 14.90
C LEU A 199 -1.67 9.81 14.23
N ASN A 200 -2.66 9.86 13.36
CA ASN A 200 -3.09 8.70 12.59
C ASN A 200 -2.00 8.35 11.58
N TYR A 201 -1.57 7.10 11.58
CA TYR A 201 -0.65 6.52 10.62
C TYR A 201 -1.44 5.98 9.43
N LEU A 202 -1.01 6.29 8.22
CA LEU A 202 -1.78 6.01 7.01
C LEU A 202 -1.09 4.95 6.13
N GLY A 203 -0.17 5.38 5.28
CA GLY A 203 0.61 4.49 4.45
C GLY A 203 1.91 4.08 5.13
N ILE A 204 2.44 2.93 4.75
CA ILE A 204 3.72 2.43 5.22
C ILE A 204 4.50 1.81 4.06
N GLU A 205 5.80 2.12 4.00
CA GLU A 205 6.76 1.46 3.12
C GLU A 205 8.01 1.10 3.92
N ILE A 206 8.51 -0.11 3.72
CA ILE A 206 9.69 -0.61 4.41
C ILE A 206 10.82 -0.80 3.39
N VAL A 207 11.96 -0.17 3.67
CA VAL A 207 13.17 -0.30 2.87
C VAL A 207 14.34 -0.63 3.78
N GLY A 208 14.92 -1.81 3.62
CA GLY A 208 15.92 -2.32 4.56
C GLY A 208 15.37 -2.42 5.98
N ASP A 209 16.02 -1.76 6.93
CA ASP A 209 15.62 -1.72 8.33
C ASP A 209 14.82 -0.47 8.70
N LEU A 210 14.41 0.33 7.72
CA LEU A 210 13.65 1.56 7.95
C LEU A 210 12.19 1.41 7.49
N ALA A 211 11.28 1.81 8.36
CA ALA A 211 9.87 1.98 8.04
C ALA A 211 9.56 3.47 7.86
N TYR A 212 9.11 3.82 6.68
CA TYR A 212 8.62 5.14 6.32
C TYR A 212 7.11 5.13 6.44
N ILE A 213 6.56 6.00 7.28
CA ILE A 213 5.13 6.00 7.61
C ILE A 213 4.58 7.40 7.38
N SER A 214 3.63 7.50 6.46
CA SER A 214 2.89 8.74 6.22
C SER A 214 1.82 8.96 7.27
N ARG A 215 1.55 10.24 7.57
CA ARG A 215 0.57 10.67 8.58
C ARG A 215 -0.29 11.80 8.04
N TYR A 216 -1.31 12.17 8.80
CA TYR A 216 -2.02 13.43 8.55
C TYR A 216 -1.07 14.62 8.57
N GLY A 217 -1.42 15.67 7.81
CA GLY A 217 -0.66 16.91 7.76
C GLY A 217 0.59 16.85 6.88
N TYR A 218 0.62 16.00 5.85
CA TYR A 218 1.80 15.79 4.99
C TYR A 218 3.06 15.45 5.80
N SER A 219 2.88 14.75 6.90
CA SER A 219 3.92 14.40 7.83
C SER A 219 4.43 12.99 7.57
N LEU A 220 5.70 12.78 7.87
CA LEU A 220 6.40 11.52 7.71
C LEU A 220 7.11 11.19 9.01
N VAL A 221 6.95 9.96 9.50
CA VAL A 221 7.82 9.41 10.53
C VAL A 221 8.68 8.29 9.94
N ILE A 222 9.95 8.26 10.34
CA ILE A 222 10.90 7.22 9.96
C ILE A 222 11.29 6.47 11.22
N LEU A 223 11.10 5.16 11.21
CA LEU A 223 11.43 4.27 12.31
C LEU A 223 12.55 3.32 11.89
N ASP A 224 13.51 3.11 12.75
CA ASP A 224 14.38 1.94 12.72
C ASP A 224 13.60 0.75 13.29
N ILE A 225 13.44 -0.28 12.47
CA ILE A 225 12.76 -1.54 12.77
C ILE A 225 13.71 -2.75 12.69
N SER A 226 15.02 -2.53 12.75
CA SER A 226 16.02 -3.61 12.83
C SER A 226 15.74 -4.56 13.98
N ASN A 227 15.20 -4.03 15.08
CA ASN A 227 14.59 -4.82 16.14
C ASN A 227 13.06 -4.59 16.15
N PRO A 228 12.25 -5.50 15.60
CA PRO A 228 10.80 -5.34 15.51
C PRO A 228 10.12 -5.24 16.88
N LEU A 229 10.74 -5.78 17.93
CA LEU A 229 10.21 -5.70 19.30
C LEU A 229 10.51 -4.35 19.98
N ASN A 230 11.44 -3.57 19.42
CA ASN A 230 11.82 -2.27 19.97
C ASN A 230 12.12 -1.25 18.87
N PRO A 231 11.12 -0.84 18.06
CA PRO A 231 11.30 0.21 17.06
C PRO A 231 11.77 1.51 17.68
N VAL A 232 12.60 2.24 16.97
CA VAL A 232 13.13 3.54 17.40
C VAL A 232 12.78 4.60 16.36
N THR A 233 12.26 5.74 16.80
CA THR A 233 12.06 6.87 15.89
C THR A 233 13.41 7.50 15.54
N ILE A 234 13.69 7.52 14.23
CA ILE A 234 14.88 8.16 13.68
C ILE A 234 14.58 9.64 13.38
N LYS A 235 13.48 9.89 12.68
CA LYS A 235 13.12 11.23 12.24
C LYS A 235 11.61 11.42 12.24
N ASP A 236 11.19 12.64 12.53
CA ASP A 236 9.80 13.08 12.49
C ASP A 236 9.70 14.38 11.70
N TYR A 237 9.19 14.29 10.46
CA TYR A 237 8.92 15.45 9.62
C TYR A 237 7.48 15.89 9.85
N VAL A 238 7.29 17.03 10.48
CA VAL A 238 5.97 17.63 10.73
C VAL A 238 5.77 18.83 9.83
N SER A 239 4.77 18.76 8.96
CA SER A 239 4.38 19.91 8.15
C SER A 239 3.36 20.78 8.90
N SER A 240 3.66 22.05 9.08
CA SER A 240 2.73 23.03 9.66
C SER A 240 1.73 23.61 8.61
N LYS A 241 2.00 23.37 7.32
CA LYS A 241 1.27 24.04 6.23
C LYS A 241 -0.14 23.45 5.98
N TYR A 242 -0.32 22.15 6.24
CA TYR A 242 -1.54 21.41 5.89
C TYR A 242 -1.91 20.35 6.96
N PRO A 243 -2.31 20.76 8.17
CA PRO A 243 -2.44 19.84 9.31
C PRO A 243 -3.53 18.78 9.17
N ASN A 244 -4.47 18.93 8.23
CA ASN A 244 -5.66 18.08 8.13
C ASN A 244 -5.70 17.21 6.86
N TYR A 245 -4.65 17.16 6.06
CA TYR A 245 -4.66 16.38 4.81
C TYR A 245 -3.99 15.02 5.00
N ALA A 246 -4.66 13.97 4.56
CA ALA A 246 -4.18 12.60 4.63
C ALA A 246 -3.32 12.23 3.42
N SER A 247 -2.15 11.60 3.63
CA SER A 247 -1.31 11.03 2.57
C SER A 247 -1.34 9.51 2.68
N ARG A 248 -2.20 8.85 1.90
CA ARG A 248 -2.31 7.38 1.90
C ARG A 248 -1.29 6.69 1.02
N GLY A 249 -0.85 7.36 -0.03
CA GLY A 249 0.22 6.88 -0.89
C GLY A 249 1.57 7.31 -0.36
N ILE A 250 2.49 6.36 -0.21
CA ILE A 250 3.88 6.59 0.13
C ILE A 250 4.76 5.73 -0.78
N TYR A 251 5.88 6.28 -1.21
CA TYR A 251 6.88 5.57 -2.00
C TYR A 251 8.27 6.13 -1.72
N TYR A 252 9.24 5.26 -1.52
CA TYR A 252 10.65 5.62 -1.33
C TYR A 252 11.44 5.31 -2.60
N LYS A 253 12.30 6.24 -3.02
CA LYS A 253 13.27 6.03 -4.08
C LYS A 253 14.41 7.03 -3.97
N ASP A 254 15.66 6.55 -4.11
CA ASP A 254 16.87 7.37 -4.27
C ASP A 254 17.01 8.47 -3.20
N ASN A 255 16.79 8.13 -1.91
CA ASN A 255 16.80 9.03 -0.75
C ASN A 255 15.68 10.08 -0.75
N TYR A 256 14.62 9.89 -1.52
CA TYR A 256 13.42 10.72 -1.46
C TYR A 256 12.20 9.88 -1.07
N VAL A 257 11.34 10.46 -0.26
CA VAL A 257 10.00 9.94 0.03
C VAL A 257 8.98 10.78 -0.71
N TYR A 258 8.13 10.10 -1.45
CA TYR A 258 7.05 10.67 -2.23
C TYR A 258 5.72 10.38 -1.52
N LEU A 259 5.05 11.42 -1.02
CA LEU A 259 3.75 11.32 -0.41
C LEU A 259 2.69 11.79 -1.40
N VAL A 260 1.60 11.02 -1.51
CA VAL A 260 0.47 11.35 -2.38
C VAL A 260 -0.74 11.70 -1.51
N PRO A 261 -0.98 13.00 -1.26
CA PRO A 261 -2.15 13.47 -0.52
C PRO A 261 -3.45 13.21 -1.29
N ILE A 262 -4.56 13.05 -0.56
CA ILE A 262 -5.86 12.71 -1.15
C ILE A 262 -6.38 13.84 -2.07
N PHE A 263 -6.07 15.10 -1.77
CA PHE A 263 -6.67 16.25 -2.47
C PHE A 263 -5.68 17.17 -3.18
N ASP A 264 -4.37 17.00 -3.02
CA ASP A 264 -3.41 18.01 -3.48
C ASP A 264 -2.03 17.43 -3.83
N GLY A 265 -1.83 17.16 -5.11
CA GLY A 265 -0.53 17.02 -5.73
C GLY A 265 0.38 15.89 -5.23
N LEU A 266 1.66 16.22 -5.14
CA LEU A 266 2.76 15.37 -4.72
C LEU A 266 3.64 16.14 -3.73
N VAL A 267 3.98 15.52 -2.60
CA VAL A 267 4.98 16.03 -1.65
C VAL A 267 6.23 15.17 -1.77
N ILE A 268 7.38 15.80 -1.93
CA ILE A 268 8.68 15.16 -2.02
C ILE A 268 9.49 15.57 -0.80
N ILE A 269 10.02 14.61 -0.06
CA ILE A 269 10.82 14.83 1.14
C ILE A 269 12.20 14.21 0.89
N ASP A 270 13.25 15.01 0.98
CA ASP A 270 14.63 14.53 1.00
C ASP A 270 14.91 13.88 2.36
N VAL A 271 15.32 12.63 2.32
CA VAL A 271 15.66 11.81 3.50
C VAL A 271 17.10 11.29 3.42
N SER A 272 17.95 11.96 2.66
CA SER A 272 19.39 11.62 2.55
C SER A 272 20.16 11.83 3.85
N ASP A 273 19.72 12.78 4.69
CA ASP A 273 20.25 13.04 6.02
C ASP A 273 19.21 12.70 7.10
N LEU A 274 19.46 11.61 7.80
CA LEU A 274 18.64 11.15 8.92
C LEU A 274 19.26 11.46 10.29
N SER A 275 20.36 12.22 10.33
CA SER A 275 21.02 12.63 11.58
C SER A 275 20.21 13.67 12.38
#